data_df73bc3eb29e89be7ec7d1bb61a5a21c
#
_entry.id   df73bc3eb29e89be7ec7d1bb61a5a21c
#
_cell.length_a   1.000
_cell.length_b   1.000
_cell.length_c   1.000
_cell.angle_alpha   90.00
_cell.angle_beta   90.00
_cell.angle_gamma   90.00
#
_symmetry.space_group_name_H-M   'P 1'
#
loop_
_entity.id
_entity.type
_entity.pdbx_description
1 polymer ?
#
loop_
_entity_poly.entity_id
_entity_poly.type
_entity_poly.pdbx_seq_one_letter_code
_entity_poly.pdbx_strand_id
1 'polypeptide(L)'
;MEESSIELRVGYRQPFRFGELLSFFGARSLVGVEMVDERSYSRAVRLALSDKNEVCGWIRVEDDSEQSALVLSMSESLAPASQMVVARVKRLFDLDCDPKEVYESLATLDEIRPGSNVCGTRLPGCFDPFETCCRAVLGQQISVVAANKMAARVADALGEPLDTGIEGLSRLWPTPVRFLELDDAASVLGPLGVIRSRAAAIIDIARKVETGELRFDAHANVEEMMETLLSIKGIGPWTANYIAMRAFSYPDAFLEKDAGVVHALPDLTPKERLVAVEPCRPWRSYAVINLWNSL
;
A
#
# COMPACT_ATOMS: atom_id res chain seq x y z
N MET A 1 -30.51 10.43 -4.96
CA MET A 1 -30.85 9.48 -3.86
C MET A 1 -29.55 9.23 -3.15
N GLU A 2 -29.48 9.49 -1.85
CA GLU A 2 -28.33 9.05 -1.07
C GLU A 2 -28.26 7.53 -1.19
N GLU A 3 -27.18 7.03 -1.72
CA GLU A 3 -26.95 5.58 -1.79
C GLU A 3 -26.84 5.09 -0.34
N SER A 4 -27.65 4.12 0.06
CA SER A 4 -27.60 3.60 1.43
C SER A 4 -26.21 2.97 1.66
N SER A 5 -25.61 3.32 2.78
CA SER A 5 -24.27 2.87 3.16
C SER A 5 -24.30 2.15 4.51
N ILE A 6 -23.40 1.22 4.69
CA ILE A 6 -23.16 0.53 5.96
C ILE A 6 -22.05 1.26 6.69
N GLU A 7 -22.28 1.60 7.96
CA GLU A 7 -21.26 2.19 8.81
C GLU A 7 -20.81 1.19 9.88
N LEU A 8 -19.50 1.07 10.05
CA LEU A 8 -18.85 0.23 11.05
C LEU A 8 -17.79 1.04 11.79
N ARG A 9 -17.54 0.70 13.06
CA ARG A 9 -16.45 1.27 13.84
C ARG A 9 -15.36 0.23 14.05
N VAL A 10 -14.12 0.62 13.76
CA VAL A 10 -12.95 -0.26 13.88
C VAL A 10 -11.96 0.39 14.83
N GLY A 11 -11.84 -0.17 16.03
CA GLY A 11 -11.00 0.37 17.11
C GLY A 11 -9.51 0.26 16.81
N TYR A 12 -8.72 1.16 17.40
CA TYR A 12 -7.27 1.17 17.37
C TYR A 12 -6.68 1.55 18.74
N ARG A 13 -5.37 1.34 18.92
CA ARG A 13 -4.65 1.76 20.12
C ARG A 13 -4.10 3.17 19.93
N GLN A 14 -4.29 4.03 20.95
CA GLN A 14 -3.69 5.36 21.02
C GLN A 14 -2.20 5.29 21.42
N PRO A 15 -1.37 6.27 20.99
CA PRO A 15 -1.69 7.35 20.04
C PRO A 15 -1.81 6.84 18.60
N PHE A 16 -2.58 7.56 17.80
CA PHE A 16 -2.81 7.24 16.39
C PHE A 16 -2.68 8.51 15.53
N ARG A 17 -1.82 8.48 14.54
CA ARG A 17 -1.49 9.67 13.73
C ARG A 17 -2.16 9.59 12.35
N PHE A 18 -3.49 9.63 12.35
CA PHE A 18 -4.31 9.49 11.15
C PHE A 18 -3.93 10.48 10.05
N GLY A 19 -3.67 11.75 10.40
CA GLY A 19 -3.27 12.78 9.45
C GLY A 19 -1.97 12.46 8.69
N GLU A 20 -1.00 11.77 9.31
CA GLU A 20 0.21 11.31 8.62
C GLU A 20 -0.11 10.24 7.58
N LEU A 21 -1.00 9.30 7.90
CA LEU A 21 -1.47 8.29 6.97
C LEU A 21 -2.24 8.92 5.80
N LEU A 22 -3.13 9.90 6.07
CA LEU A 22 -3.81 10.64 5.00
C LEU A 22 -2.82 11.39 4.11
N SER A 23 -1.83 12.06 4.68
CA SER A 23 -0.77 12.73 3.92
C SER A 23 0.00 11.74 3.03
N PHE A 24 0.35 10.57 3.58
CA PHE A 24 1.04 9.52 2.83
C PHE A 24 0.19 8.98 1.67
N PHE A 25 -1.11 8.68 1.93
CA PHE A 25 -2.02 8.16 0.91
C PHE A 25 -2.38 9.24 -0.11
N GLY A 26 -2.61 10.49 0.32
CA GLY A 26 -2.93 11.62 -0.55
C GLY A 26 -1.83 11.89 -1.57
N ALA A 27 -0.56 11.90 -1.13
CA ALA A 27 0.59 12.04 -2.03
C ALA A 27 0.68 10.92 -3.08
N ARG A 28 -0.01 9.81 -2.86
CA ARG A 28 0.03 8.59 -3.70
C ARG A 28 -1.33 8.18 -4.28
N SER A 29 -2.39 8.96 -4.06
CA SER A 29 -3.74 8.61 -4.51
C SER A 29 -3.84 8.53 -6.03
N LEU A 30 -4.66 7.60 -6.52
CA LEU A 30 -4.94 7.40 -7.95
C LEU A 30 -6.28 8.03 -8.33
N VAL A 31 -6.24 8.99 -9.23
CA VAL A 31 -7.45 9.61 -9.79
C VAL A 31 -8.41 8.54 -10.34
N GLY A 32 -9.66 8.62 -9.94
CA GLY A 32 -10.71 7.67 -10.30
C GLY A 32 -10.81 6.45 -9.40
N VAL A 33 -9.74 6.08 -8.70
CA VAL A 33 -9.68 4.89 -7.82
C VAL A 33 -9.66 5.29 -6.35
N GLU A 34 -8.93 6.35 -6.01
CA GLU A 34 -8.74 6.81 -4.63
C GLU A 34 -8.99 8.32 -4.52
N MET A 35 -9.56 8.72 -3.41
CA MET A 35 -9.71 10.12 -3.00
C MET A 35 -9.24 10.27 -1.56
N VAL A 36 -8.46 11.30 -1.31
CA VAL A 36 -7.98 11.63 0.04
C VAL A 36 -8.16 13.13 0.26
N ASP A 37 -8.80 13.47 1.35
CA ASP A 37 -8.93 14.86 1.82
C ASP A 37 -8.35 15.00 3.24
N GLU A 38 -8.54 16.13 3.89
CA GLU A 38 -7.99 16.42 5.22
C GLU A 38 -8.56 15.52 6.33
N ARG A 39 -9.69 14.85 6.10
CA ARG A 39 -10.45 14.10 7.11
C ARG A 39 -10.71 12.67 6.73
N SER A 40 -10.61 12.32 5.44
CA SER A 40 -11.03 11.02 4.96
C SER A 40 -10.14 10.43 3.88
N TYR A 41 -10.15 9.12 3.84
CA TYR A 41 -9.65 8.30 2.74
C TYR A 41 -10.83 7.55 2.13
N SER A 42 -10.99 7.65 0.83
CA SER A 42 -12.03 6.93 0.09
C SER A 42 -11.44 6.19 -1.10
N ARG A 43 -12.00 5.03 -1.44
CA ARG A 43 -11.57 4.30 -2.64
C ARG A 43 -12.66 3.40 -3.19
N ALA A 44 -12.58 3.15 -4.51
CA ALA A 44 -13.27 2.06 -5.18
C ALA A 44 -12.57 0.74 -4.88
N VAL A 45 -13.33 -0.31 -4.59
CA VAL A 45 -12.81 -1.61 -4.16
C VAL A 45 -13.48 -2.77 -4.89
N ARG A 46 -12.71 -3.84 -5.08
CA ARG A 46 -13.15 -5.14 -5.58
C ARG A 46 -12.72 -6.21 -4.59
N LEU A 47 -13.61 -7.16 -4.31
CA LEU A 47 -13.37 -8.28 -3.41
C LEU A 47 -13.92 -9.57 -4.02
N ALA A 48 -13.06 -10.56 -4.21
CA ALA A 48 -13.47 -11.90 -4.59
C ALA A 48 -14.06 -12.63 -3.38
N LEU A 49 -15.29 -13.10 -3.49
CA LEU A 49 -15.94 -13.98 -2.50
C LEU A 49 -15.64 -15.45 -2.80
N SER A 50 -15.40 -15.77 -4.06
CA SER A 50 -14.99 -17.08 -4.58
C SER A 50 -14.44 -16.90 -5.99
N ASP A 51 -13.94 -17.97 -6.61
CA ASP A 51 -13.38 -17.97 -7.98
C ASP A 51 -14.32 -17.38 -9.05
N LYS A 52 -15.63 -17.34 -8.79
CA LYS A 52 -16.65 -16.90 -9.76
C LYS A 52 -17.57 -15.80 -9.25
N ASN A 53 -17.34 -15.34 -8.04
CA ASN A 53 -18.21 -14.33 -7.43
C ASN A 53 -17.35 -13.23 -6.78
N GLU A 54 -17.56 -12.03 -7.24
CA GLU A 54 -16.93 -10.83 -6.69
C GLU A 54 -17.96 -9.74 -6.38
N VAL A 55 -17.61 -8.86 -5.48
CA VAL A 55 -18.39 -7.67 -5.15
C VAL A 55 -17.51 -6.44 -5.32
N CYS A 56 -18.13 -5.40 -5.90
CA CYS A 56 -17.48 -4.11 -6.11
C CYS A 56 -18.30 -3.02 -5.42
N GLY A 57 -17.60 -1.98 -4.99
CA GLY A 57 -18.23 -0.85 -4.33
C GLY A 57 -17.20 0.17 -3.91
N TRP A 58 -17.56 0.97 -2.94
CA TRP A 58 -16.67 1.98 -2.38
C TRP A 58 -16.57 1.86 -0.86
N ILE A 59 -15.45 2.33 -0.31
CA ILE A 59 -15.26 2.54 1.11
C ILE A 59 -14.84 3.99 1.36
N ARG A 60 -15.20 4.52 2.54
CA ARG A 60 -14.71 5.76 3.11
C ARG A 60 -14.32 5.53 4.56
N VAL A 61 -13.19 6.09 4.96
CA VAL A 61 -12.63 5.93 6.31
C VAL A 61 -12.32 7.30 6.89
N GLU A 62 -12.82 7.56 8.09
CA GLU A 62 -12.66 8.79 8.86
C GLU A 62 -12.20 8.45 10.28
N ASP A 63 -11.52 9.38 10.95
CA ASP A 63 -11.08 9.19 12.34
C ASP A 63 -12.11 9.73 13.33
N ASP A 64 -12.51 8.89 14.29
CA ASP A 64 -13.23 9.26 15.51
C ASP A 64 -12.27 9.12 16.70
N SER A 65 -11.39 10.11 16.87
CA SER A 65 -10.35 10.09 17.89
C SER A 65 -10.93 10.06 19.33
N GLU A 66 -12.15 10.56 19.54
CA GLU A 66 -12.83 10.53 20.85
C GLU A 66 -13.17 9.10 21.26
N GLN A 67 -13.52 8.26 20.28
CA GLN A 67 -13.84 6.85 20.50
C GLN A 67 -12.64 5.91 20.26
N SER A 68 -11.48 6.45 19.87
CA SER A 68 -10.30 5.66 19.44
C SER A 68 -10.65 4.61 18.40
N ALA A 69 -11.41 5.03 17.38
CA ALA A 69 -11.89 4.17 16.31
C ALA A 69 -11.90 4.88 14.96
N LEU A 70 -11.69 4.14 13.89
CA LEU A 70 -12.03 4.60 12.55
C LEU A 70 -13.51 4.33 12.26
N VAL A 71 -14.19 5.30 11.68
CA VAL A 71 -15.53 5.16 11.09
C VAL A 71 -15.32 4.69 9.65
N LEU A 72 -15.77 3.49 9.36
CA LEU A 72 -15.75 2.88 8.04
C LEU A 72 -17.15 2.91 7.45
N SER A 73 -17.36 3.74 6.44
CA SER A 73 -18.55 3.71 5.60
C SER A 73 -18.27 2.90 4.33
N MET A 74 -19.21 2.08 3.88
CA MET A 74 -19.09 1.30 2.66
C MET A 74 -20.45 1.15 1.96
N SER A 75 -20.41 1.00 0.62
CA SER A 75 -21.61 0.72 -0.16
C SER A 75 -22.27 -0.60 0.26
N GLU A 76 -23.61 -0.69 0.17
CA GLU A 76 -24.36 -1.90 0.50
C GLU A 76 -23.95 -3.11 -0.33
N SER A 77 -23.46 -2.90 -1.56
CA SER A 77 -22.92 -3.96 -2.42
C SER A 77 -21.81 -4.76 -1.77
N LEU A 78 -21.08 -4.17 -0.81
CA LEU A 78 -19.98 -4.80 -0.06
C LEU A 78 -20.45 -5.58 1.18
N ALA A 79 -21.74 -5.56 1.53
CA ALA A 79 -22.27 -6.25 2.71
C ALA A 79 -21.83 -7.74 2.81
N PRO A 80 -21.85 -8.54 1.73
CA PRO A 80 -21.39 -9.92 1.77
C PRO A 80 -19.89 -10.09 2.11
N ALA A 81 -19.08 -9.04 1.87
CA ALA A 81 -17.64 -9.02 2.08
C ALA A 81 -17.22 -8.17 3.30
N SER A 82 -18.15 -7.74 4.14
CA SER A 82 -17.88 -6.76 5.21
C SER A 82 -16.71 -7.13 6.12
N GLN A 83 -16.56 -8.40 6.49
CA GLN A 83 -15.42 -8.88 7.29
C GLN A 83 -14.08 -8.74 6.53
N MET A 84 -14.08 -8.99 5.22
CA MET A 84 -12.89 -8.81 4.39
C MET A 84 -12.54 -7.32 4.25
N VAL A 85 -13.54 -6.45 4.11
CA VAL A 85 -13.35 -5.00 4.09
C VAL A 85 -12.70 -4.55 5.39
N VAL A 86 -13.25 -4.94 6.54
CA VAL A 86 -12.70 -4.60 7.87
C VAL A 86 -11.26 -5.10 8.00
N ALA A 87 -10.97 -6.34 7.62
CA ALA A 87 -9.62 -6.89 7.69
C ALA A 87 -8.62 -6.12 6.81
N ARG A 88 -9.03 -5.70 5.60
CA ARG A 88 -8.20 -4.90 4.70
C ARG A 88 -8.02 -3.46 5.20
N VAL A 89 -9.05 -2.85 5.78
CA VAL A 89 -8.95 -1.53 6.41
C VAL A 89 -8.01 -1.57 7.61
N LYS A 90 -8.07 -2.61 8.44
CA LYS A 90 -7.11 -2.82 9.55
C LYS A 90 -5.67 -2.84 9.06
N ARG A 91 -5.38 -3.58 7.98
CA ARG A 91 -4.03 -3.62 7.37
C ARG A 91 -3.65 -2.28 6.73
N LEU A 92 -4.58 -1.63 6.03
CA LEU A 92 -4.34 -0.35 5.35
C LEU A 92 -3.86 0.72 6.33
N PHE A 93 -4.49 0.80 7.51
CA PHE A 93 -4.23 1.80 8.54
C PHE A 93 -3.42 1.27 9.73
N ASP A 94 -2.98 0.00 9.68
CA ASP A 94 -2.15 -0.63 10.72
C ASP A 94 -2.78 -0.55 12.12
N LEU A 95 -4.07 -0.91 12.22
CA LEU A 95 -4.86 -0.70 13.43
C LEU A 95 -4.53 -1.69 14.56
N ASP A 96 -3.96 -2.84 14.24
CA ASP A 96 -3.59 -3.85 15.23
C ASP A 96 -2.20 -3.58 15.87
N CYS A 97 -1.46 -2.57 15.38
CA CYS A 97 -0.17 -2.13 15.93
C CYS A 97 -0.28 -1.71 17.40
N ASP A 98 0.72 -2.09 18.22
CA ASP A 98 0.95 -1.48 19.53
C ASP A 98 1.94 -0.32 19.38
N PRO A 99 1.47 0.94 19.37
CA PRO A 99 2.31 2.09 19.09
C PRO A 99 3.36 2.34 20.18
N LYS A 100 3.11 1.87 21.40
CA LYS A 100 4.03 2.03 22.51
C LYS A 100 5.21 1.06 22.38
N GLU A 101 4.93 -0.21 22.08
CA GLU A 101 5.95 -1.23 21.83
C GLU A 101 6.88 -0.82 20.69
N VAL A 102 6.30 -0.36 19.56
CA VAL A 102 7.08 0.13 18.41
C VAL A 102 7.94 1.32 18.80
N TYR A 103 7.37 2.32 19.47
CA TYR A 103 8.09 3.52 19.88
C TYR A 103 9.27 3.20 20.82
N GLU A 104 9.06 2.35 21.82
CA GLU A 104 10.12 1.93 22.75
C GLU A 104 11.24 1.17 22.02
N SER A 105 10.89 0.31 21.07
CA SER A 105 11.86 -0.46 20.27
C SER A 105 12.67 0.41 19.29
N LEU A 106 12.15 1.56 18.89
CA LEU A 106 12.81 2.49 17.99
C LEU A 106 13.61 3.59 18.72
N ALA A 107 13.83 3.49 20.04
CA ALA A 107 14.50 4.53 20.81
C ALA A 107 15.88 4.93 20.24
N THR A 108 16.64 3.96 19.71
CA THR A 108 17.95 4.21 19.07
C THR A 108 17.87 5.02 17.77
N LEU A 109 16.68 5.16 17.17
CA LEU A 109 16.52 5.96 15.97
C LEU A 109 16.79 7.45 16.23
N ASP A 110 16.46 7.94 17.44
CA ASP A 110 16.75 9.32 17.85
C ASP A 110 18.24 9.59 18.06
N GLU A 111 19.06 8.57 18.30
CA GLU A 111 20.52 8.72 18.35
C GLU A 111 21.11 8.96 16.95
N ILE A 112 20.46 8.40 15.92
CA ILE A 112 20.89 8.49 14.53
C ILE A 112 20.30 9.75 13.86
N ARG A 113 19.02 10.02 14.14
CA ARG A 113 18.26 11.15 13.62
C ARG A 113 17.40 11.75 14.73
N PRO A 114 17.90 12.76 15.48
CA PRO A 114 17.16 13.35 16.61
C PRO A 114 15.76 13.84 16.23
N GLY A 115 14.75 13.44 17.01
CA GLY A 115 13.34 13.79 16.81
C GLY A 115 12.62 12.98 15.74
N SER A 116 13.25 11.96 15.17
CA SER A 116 12.61 11.12 14.17
C SER A 116 11.73 10.03 14.77
N ASN A 117 12.00 9.56 15.99
CA ASN A 117 11.16 8.54 16.62
C ASN A 117 9.88 9.17 17.21
N VAL A 118 8.75 8.94 16.58
CA VAL A 118 7.48 9.55 16.97
C VAL A 118 6.45 8.49 17.37
N CYS A 119 5.96 8.58 18.62
CA CYS A 119 4.95 7.66 19.12
C CYS A 119 3.64 7.82 18.34
N GLY A 120 3.06 6.69 17.93
CA GLY A 120 1.81 6.67 17.17
C GLY A 120 1.97 6.57 15.66
N THR A 121 3.19 6.61 15.15
CA THR A 121 3.47 6.30 13.73
C THR A 121 2.93 4.93 13.39
N ARG A 122 2.29 4.83 12.23
CA ARG A 122 1.74 3.58 11.68
C ARG A 122 2.43 3.20 10.39
N LEU A 123 2.47 1.91 10.12
CA LEU A 123 2.94 1.38 8.85
C LEU A 123 1.81 1.48 7.80
N PRO A 124 1.89 2.40 6.81
CA PRO A 124 0.82 2.49 5.82
C PRO A 124 0.80 1.21 4.98
N GLY A 125 -0.27 0.45 5.10
CA GLY A 125 -0.51 -0.76 4.34
C GLY A 125 -1.11 -0.49 2.96
N CYS A 126 -1.82 -1.48 2.41
CA CYS A 126 -2.58 -1.33 1.17
C CYS A 126 -3.93 -2.06 1.25
N PHE A 127 -4.88 -1.63 0.44
CA PHE A 127 -6.17 -2.33 0.32
C PHE A 127 -6.07 -3.47 -0.70
N ASP A 128 -5.41 -3.23 -1.83
CA ASP A 128 -5.16 -4.22 -2.88
C ASP A 128 -3.65 -4.47 -3.01
N PRO A 129 -3.19 -5.67 -2.61
CA PRO A 129 -1.78 -6.04 -2.71
C PRO A 129 -1.26 -6.14 -4.14
N PHE A 130 -2.06 -6.65 -5.08
CA PHE A 130 -1.64 -6.73 -6.48
C PHE A 130 -1.45 -5.34 -7.11
N GLU A 131 -2.40 -4.42 -6.88
CA GLU A 131 -2.24 -3.01 -7.26
C GLU A 131 -0.93 -2.46 -6.72
N THR A 132 -0.66 -2.70 -5.43
CA THR A 132 0.53 -2.20 -4.75
C THR A 132 1.82 -2.74 -5.38
N CYS A 133 1.88 -4.01 -5.74
CA CYS A 133 2.99 -4.60 -6.48
C CYS A 133 3.20 -3.93 -7.84
N CYS A 134 2.12 -3.74 -8.60
CA CYS A 134 2.19 -3.05 -9.90
C CYS A 134 2.71 -1.61 -9.73
N ARG A 135 2.18 -0.88 -8.76
CA ARG A 135 2.58 0.52 -8.48
C ARG A 135 4.03 0.61 -8.02
N ALA A 136 4.53 -0.35 -7.25
CA ALA A 136 5.94 -0.42 -6.86
C ALA A 136 6.85 -0.57 -8.08
N VAL A 137 6.47 -1.40 -9.06
CA VAL A 137 7.20 -1.56 -10.32
C VAL A 137 7.11 -0.29 -11.19
N LEU A 138 5.93 0.30 -11.33
CA LEU A 138 5.72 1.54 -12.09
C LEU A 138 6.53 2.70 -11.51
N GLY A 139 6.69 2.75 -10.19
CA GLY A 139 7.39 3.81 -9.45
C GLY A 139 8.91 3.71 -9.42
N GLN A 140 9.51 2.64 -9.93
CA GLN A 140 10.97 2.47 -9.89
C GLN A 140 11.71 3.65 -10.54
N GLN A 141 12.68 4.24 -9.82
CA GLN A 141 13.58 5.29 -10.33
C GLN A 141 12.90 6.56 -10.89
N ILE A 142 11.67 6.85 -10.48
CA ILE A 142 10.96 8.08 -10.85
C ILE A 142 10.33 8.71 -9.60
N SER A 143 9.89 9.97 -9.71
CA SER A 143 9.21 10.65 -8.62
C SER A 143 7.82 10.04 -8.36
N VAL A 144 7.33 10.17 -7.11
CA VAL A 144 5.98 9.73 -6.71
C VAL A 144 4.91 10.31 -7.63
N VAL A 145 5.03 11.60 -7.98
CA VAL A 145 4.09 12.27 -8.88
C VAL A 145 4.07 11.64 -10.29
N ALA A 146 5.25 11.30 -10.83
CA ALA A 146 5.35 10.65 -12.13
C ALA A 146 4.79 9.22 -12.10
N ALA A 147 5.07 8.49 -11.01
CA ALA A 147 4.54 7.14 -10.78
C ALA A 147 3.01 7.14 -10.70
N ASN A 148 2.41 8.07 -9.95
CA ASN A 148 0.96 8.19 -9.83
C ASN A 148 0.30 8.53 -11.18
N LYS A 149 0.87 9.46 -11.96
CA LYS A 149 0.36 9.78 -13.30
C LYS A 149 0.41 8.58 -14.25
N MET A 150 1.45 7.76 -14.13
CA MET A 150 1.58 6.54 -14.93
C MET A 150 0.56 5.49 -14.49
N ALA A 151 0.44 5.24 -13.19
CA ALA A 151 -0.53 4.31 -12.64
C ALA A 151 -1.98 4.74 -12.93
N ALA A 152 -2.30 6.03 -12.87
CA ALA A 152 -3.62 6.54 -13.24
C ALA A 152 -3.97 6.25 -14.72
N ARG A 153 -3.00 6.41 -15.64
CA ARG A 153 -3.20 6.04 -17.04
C ARG A 153 -3.42 4.55 -17.23
N VAL A 154 -2.73 3.70 -16.46
CA VAL A 154 -2.95 2.25 -16.48
C VAL A 154 -4.34 1.92 -15.97
N ALA A 155 -4.76 2.51 -14.85
CA ALA A 155 -6.12 2.34 -14.33
C ALA A 155 -7.18 2.82 -15.31
N ASP A 156 -6.94 3.93 -16.00
CA ASP A 156 -7.87 4.47 -17.00
C ASP A 156 -8.00 3.57 -18.23
N ALA A 157 -6.90 3.01 -18.72
CA ALA A 157 -6.87 2.20 -19.93
C ALA A 157 -7.35 0.76 -19.72
N LEU A 158 -7.07 0.17 -18.56
CA LEU A 158 -7.29 -1.26 -18.31
C LEU A 158 -8.27 -1.54 -17.17
N GLY A 159 -8.50 -0.56 -16.29
CA GLY A 159 -9.42 -0.70 -15.17
C GLY A 159 -10.89 -0.70 -15.61
N GLU A 160 -11.74 -1.25 -14.75
CA GLU A 160 -13.18 -1.33 -15.03
C GLU A 160 -13.89 -0.09 -14.49
N PRO A 161 -14.83 0.50 -15.24
CA PRO A 161 -15.69 1.54 -14.73
C PRO A 161 -16.53 1.03 -13.55
N LEU A 162 -16.71 1.90 -12.54
CA LEU A 162 -17.59 1.64 -11.41
C LEU A 162 -18.40 2.92 -11.13
N ASP A 163 -19.72 2.79 -11.17
CA ASP A 163 -20.61 3.84 -10.71
C ASP A 163 -20.72 3.75 -9.17
N THR A 164 -20.11 4.69 -8.48
CA THR A 164 -20.14 4.76 -7.01
C THR A 164 -21.10 5.84 -6.51
N GLY A 165 -21.68 6.64 -7.39
CA GLY A 165 -22.41 7.86 -6.99
C GLY A 165 -21.52 8.94 -6.37
N ILE A 166 -20.22 8.69 -6.18
CA ILE A 166 -19.26 9.62 -5.56
C ILE A 166 -18.39 10.24 -6.66
N GLU A 167 -18.46 11.55 -6.83
CA GLU A 167 -17.60 12.28 -7.77
C GLU A 167 -16.12 12.01 -7.46
N GLY A 168 -15.36 11.61 -8.47
CA GLY A 168 -13.93 11.28 -8.33
C GLY A 168 -13.62 9.82 -8.04
N LEU A 169 -14.62 8.98 -7.69
CA LEU A 169 -14.47 7.52 -7.56
C LEU A 169 -15.28 6.83 -8.65
N SER A 170 -14.64 6.45 -9.73
CA SER A 170 -15.33 5.95 -10.94
C SER A 170 -14.71 4.70 -11.55
N ARG A 171 -13.67 4.15 -10.93
CA ARG A 171 -12.87 3.10 -11.56
C ARG A 171 -12.24 2.15 -10.56
N LEU A 172 -12.19 0.88 -10.92
CA LEU A 172 -11.44 -0.17 -10.24
C LEU A 172 -10.05 -0.33 -10.87
N TRP A 173 -9.05 -0.69 -10.06
CA TRP A 173 -7.75 -1.14 -10.57
C TRP A 173 -7.91 -2.43 -11.40
N PRO A 174 -7.14 -2.62 -12.50
CA PRO A 174 -7.20 -3.83 -13.30
C PRO A 174 -6.80 -5.08 -12.50
N THR A 175 -7.51 -6.19 -12.73
CA THR A 175 -7.18 -7.49 -12.13
C THR A 175 -5.92 -8.12 -12.74
N PRO A 176 -5.27 -9.10 -12.07
CA PRO A 176 -4.20 -9.89 -12.67
C PRO A 176 -4.61 -10.51 -14.00
N VAL A 177 -5.81 -11.09 -14.08
CA VAL A 177 -6.36 -11.69 -15.31
C VAL A 177 -6.40 -10.67 -16.44
N ARG A 178 -6.83 -9.43 -16.17
CA ARG A 178 -6.88 -8.36 -17.17
C ARG A 178 -5.53 -8.05 -17.79
N PHE A 179 -4.46 -8.12 -17.00
CA PHE A 179 -3.09 -7.98 -17.53
C PHE A 179 -2.65 -9.18 -18.37
N LEU A 180 -3.06 -10.39 -17.98
CA LEU A 180 -2.72 -11.64 -18.71
C LEU A 180 -3.48 -11.81 -20.02
N GLU A 181 -4.61 -11.13 -20.20
CA GLU A 181 -5.38 -11.08 -21.44
C GLU A 181 -4.75 -10.18 -22.52
N LEU A 182 -3.71 -9.44 -22.21
CA LEU A 182 -3.04 -8.57 -23.18
C LEU A 182 -2.18 -9.42 -24.14
N ASP A 183 -2.49 -9.41 -25.43
CA ASP A 183 -1.71 -10.12 -26.46
C ASP A 183 -0.24 -9.65 -26.48
N ASP A 184 -0.03 -8.33 -26.41
CA ASP A 184 1.30 -7.71 -26.25
C ASP A 184 1.23 -6.58 -25.21
N ALA A 185 1.59 -6.93 -23.97
CA ALA A 185 1.60 -5.97 -22.87
C ALA A 185 2.50 -4.77 -23.13
N ALA A 186 3.62 -4.94 -23.84
CA ALA A 186 4.53 -3.84 -24.13
C ALA A 186 3.92 -2.84 -25.12
N SER A 187 3.16 -3.31 -26.10
CA SER A 187 2.46 -2.45 -27.06
C SER A 187 1.29 -1.70 -26.44
N VAL A 188 0.58 -2.30 -25.47
CA VAL A 188 -0.54 -1.66 -24.78
C VAL A 188 -0.05 -0.70 -23.69
N LEU A 189 0.91 -1.10 -22.87
CA LEU A 189 1.40 -0.31 -21.74
C LEU A 189 2.43 0.75 -22.15
N GLY A 190 3.13 0.56 -23.27
CA GLY A 190 4.14 1.50 -23.77
C GLY A 190 3.62 2.92 -23.98
N PRO A 191 2.49 3.14 -24.70
CA PRO A 191 1.88 4.46 -24.87
C PRO A 191 1.46 5.13 -23.55
N LEU A 192 1.26 4.34 -22.47
CA LEU A 192 0.95 4.85 -21.14
C LEU A 192 2.21 5.32 -20.38
N GLY A 193 3.40 5.11 -20.95
CA GLY A 193 4.70 5.48 -20.38
C GLY A 193 5.41 4.32 -19.65
N VAL A 194 4.89 3.10 -19.74
CA VAL A 194 5.47 1.92 -19.09
C VAL A 194 6.49 1.28 -20.01
N ILE A 195 7.77 1.31 -19.66
CA ILE A 195 8.84 0.68 -20.45
C ILE A 195 8.68 -0.85 -20.47
N ARG A 196 9.17 -1.49 -21.52
CA ARG A 196 9.03 -2.95 -21.76
C ARG A 196 9.43 -3.82 -20.57
N SER A 197 10.50 -3.46 -19.86
CA SER A 197 10.96 -4.25 -18.70
C SER A 197 9.99 -4.21 -17.53
N ARG A 198 9.34 -3.05 -17.28
CA ARG A 198 8.31 -2.92 -16.25
C ARG A 198 7.03 -3.63 -16.65
N ALA A 199 6.63 -3.53 -17.92
CA ALA A 199 5.48 -4.27 -18.44
C ALA A 199 5.68 -5.78 -18.23
N ALA A 200 6.85 -6.32 -18.59
CA ALA A 200 7.17 -7.73 -18.37
C ALA A 200 7.11 -8.13 -16.88
N ALA A 201 7.67 -7.31 -15.98
CA ALA A 201 7.62 -7.58 -14.54
C ALA A 201 6.18 -7.59 -14.00
N ILE A 202 5.31 -6.68 -14.46
CA ILE A 202 3.88 -6.65 -14.08
C ILE A 202 3.17 -7.91 -14.56
N ILE A 203 3.43 -8.38 -15.78
CA ILE A 203 2.85 -9.63 -16.30
C ILE A 203 3.35 -10.84 -15.49
N ASP A 204 4.60 -10.86 -15.09
CA ASP A 204 5.14 -11.96 -14.27
C ASP A 204 4.54 -11.94 -12.86
N ILE A 205 4.32 -10.75 -12.25
CA ILE A 205 3.58 -10.62 -10.98
C ILE A 205 2.16 -11.15 -11.16
N ALA A 206 1.45 -10.72 -12.21
CA ALA A 206 0.06 -11.14 -12.47
C ALA A 206 -0.03 -12.68 -12.61
N ARG A 207 0.92 -13.28 -13.34
CA ARG A 207 0.97 -14.74 -13.49
C ARG A 207 1.21 -15.45 -12.17
N LYS A 208 2.16 -14.98 -11.36
CA LYS A 208 2.47 -15.59 -10.06
C LYS A 208 1.33 -15.45 -9.06
N VAL A 209 0.54 -14.37 -9.14
CA VAL A 209 -0.67 -14.21 -8.33
C VAL A 209 -1.73 -15.23 -8.78
N GLU A 210 -1.99 -15.37 -10.08
CA GLU A 210 -2.99 -16.30 -10.61
C GLU A 210 -2.62 -17.77 -10.40
N THR A 211 -1.32 -18.11 -10.43
CA THR A 211 -0.85 -19.47 -10.13
C THR A 211 -0.75 -19.78 -8.64
N GLY A 212 -0.94 -18.77 -7.77
CA GLY A 212 -0.79 -18.91 -6.32
C GLY A 212 0.66 -19.01 -5.84
N GLU A 213 1.65 -18.78 -6.72
CA GLU A 213 3.06 -18.67 -6.33
C GLU A 213 3.32 -17.41 -5.50
N LEU A 214 2.62 -16.32 -5.79
CA LEU A 214 2.62 -15.08 -4.99
C LEU A 214 1.26 -14.91 -4.33
N ARG A 215 1.22 -15.04 -3.01
CA ARG A 215 -0.02 -14.99 -2.21
C ARG A 215 0.08 -13.89 -1.15
N PHE A 216 -1.06 -13.29 -0.81
CA PHE A 216 -1.16 -12.19 0.15
C PHE A 216 -2.13 -12.52 1.31
N ASP A 217 -2.45 -13.78 1.46
CA ASP A 217 -3.29 -14.25 2.57
C ASP A 217 -2.50 -14.29 3.90
N ALA A 218 -3.23 -14.53 5.00
CA ALA A 218 -2.64 -14.53 6.34
C ALA A 218 -1.67 -15.71 6.61
N HIS A 219 -1.61 -16.69 5.72
CA HIS A 219 -0.74 -17.86 5.82
C HIS A 219 0.50 -17.77 4.93
N ALA A 220 0.61 -16.68 4.14
CA ALA A 220 1.77 -16.47 3.29
C ALA A 220 3.03 -16.25 4.14
N ASN A 221 4.06 -17.06 3.89
CA ASN A 221 5.38 -16.81 4.46
C ASN A 221 6.02 -15.64 3.71
N VAL A 222 6.28 -14.53 4.40
CA VAL A 222 6.76 -13.29 3.77
C VAL A 222 8.15 -13.47 3.16
N GLU A 223 9.03 -14.23 3.79
CA GLU A 223 10.37 -14.52 3.27
C GLU A 223 10.31 -15.28 1.94
N GLU A 224 9.47 -16.33 1.85
CA GLU A 224 9.23 -17.07 0.60
C GLU A 224 8.62 -16.17 -0.48
N MET A 225 7.68 -15.27 -0.10
CA MET A 225 7.08 -14.32 -1.04
C MET A 225 8.11 -13.29 -1.53
N MET A 226 9.04 -12.87 -0.68
CA MET A 226 10.15 -12.00 -1.08
C MET A 226 11.11 -12.70 -2.05
N GLU A 227 11.44 -13.97 -1.82
CA GLU A 227 12.22 -14.77 -2.75
C GLU A 227 11.50 -14.90 -4.11
N THR A 228 10.20 -15.14 -4.08
CA THR A 228 9.35 -15.19 -5.28
C THR A 228 9.40 -13.87 -6.04
N LEU A 229 9.28 -12.73 -5.35
CA LEU A 229 9.38 -11.39 -5.95
C LEU A 229 10.78 -11.17 -6.56
N LEU A 230 11.84 -11.53 -5.85
CA LEU A 230 13.22 -11.37 -6.31
C LEU A 230 13.54 -12.25 -7.52
N SER A 231 12.81 -13.34 -7.74
CA SER A 231 12.93 -14.19 -8.95
C SER A 231 12.43 -13.52 -10.22
N ILE A 232 11.62 -12.46 -10.10
CA ILE A 232 11.05 -11.72 -11.23
C ILE A 232 12.10 -10.75 -11.79
N LYS A 233 12.39 -10.87 -13.09
CA LYS A 233 13.33 -9.96 -13.75
C LYS A 233 12.85 -8.51 -13.66
N GLY A 234 13.67 -7.65 -13.08
CA GLY A 234 13.37 -6.23 -12.89
C GLY A 234 12.87 -5.89 -11.49
N ILE A 235 12.68 -6.88 -10.61
CA ILE A 235 12.42 -6.65 -9.19
C ILE A 235 13.72 -6.86 -8.41
N GLY A 236 14.25 -5.78 -7.86
CA GLY A 236 15.43 -5.81 -7.01
C GLY A 236 15.07 -5.73 -5.52
N PRO A 237 16.09 -5.77 -4.62
CA PRO A 237 15.89 -5.76 -3.17
C PRO A 237 15.04 -4.59 -2.67
N TRP A 238 15.22 -3.37 -3.21
CA TRP A 238 14.41 -2.22 -2.83
C TRP A 238 12.92 -2.45 -3.12
N THR A 239 12.57 -2.92 -4.33
CA THR A 239 11.18 -3.15 -4.71
C THR A 239 10.56 -4.29 -3.89
N ALA A 240 11.30 -5.38 -3.66
CA ALA A 240 10.83 -6.50 -2.85
C ALA A 240 10.57 -6.08 -1.40
N ASN A 241 11.49 -5.33 -0.76
CA ASN A 241 11.31 -4.81 0.60
C ASN A 241 10.15 -3.79 0.68
N TYR A 242 9.99 -2.91 -0.32
CA TYR A 242 8.86 -1.98 -0.37
C TYR A 242 7.52 -2.72 -0.47
N ILE A 243 7.44 -3.75 -1.31
CA ILE A 243 6.25 -4.61 -1.41
C ILE A 243 6.02 -5.36 -0.10
N ALA A 244 7.07 -5.91 0.53
CA ALA A 244 6.96 -6.57 1.83
C ALA A 244 6.37 -5.64 2.89
N MET A 245 6.90 -4.43 2.98
CA MET A 245 6.42 -3.41 3.91
C MET A 245 4.95 -3.05 3.67
N ARG A 246 4.56 -2.83 2.39
CA ARG A 246 3.26 -2.27 2.05
C ARG A 246 2.16 -3.32 1.84
N ALA A 247 2.46 -4.41 1.15
CA ALA A 247 1.47 -5.42 0.75
C ALA A 247 1.36 -6.58 1.75
N PHE A 248 2.44 -6.87 2.48
CA PHE A 248 2.45 -7.92 3.50
C PHE A 248 2.39 -7.36 4.94
N SER A 249 2.42 -6.02 5.11
CA SER A 249 2.56 -5.38 6.43
C SER A 249 3.77 -5.92 7.21
N TYR A 250 4.85 -6.27 6.48
CA TYR A 250 6.04 -6.83 7.10
C TYR A 250 6.76 -5.77 7.94
N PRO A 251 6.91 -6.00 9.26
CA PRO A 251 7.37 -4.94 10.15
C PRO A 251 8.87 -4.67 10.05
N ASP A 252 9.65 -5.60 9.48
CA ASP A 252 11.12 -5.57 9.54
C ASP A 252 11.81 -5.40 8.16
N ALA A 253 11.11 -4.86 7.15
CA ALA A 253 11.75 -4.44 5.91
C ALA A 253 12.55 -3.15 6.12
N PHE A 254 13.71 -3.02 5.42
CA PHE A 254 14.46 -1.76 5.42
C PHE A 254 14.92 -1.40 4.00
N LEU A 255 14.88 -0.12 3.69
CA LEU A 255 15.12 0.45 2.37
C LEU A 255 16.40 1.30 2.37
N GLU A 256 17.58 0.70 2.51
CA GLU A 256 18.85 1.38 2.74
C GLU A 256 19.29 2.33 1.60
N LYS A 257 18.72 2.14 0.41
CA LYS A 257 18.98 2.98 -0.79
C LYS A 257 17.79 3.83 -1.20
N ASP A 258 16.72 3.84 -0.41
CA ASP A 258 15.55 4.68 -0.66
C ASP A 258 15.92 6.17 -0.59
N ALA A 259 15.37 6.97 -1.50
CA ALA A 259 15.71 8.39 -1.58
C ALA A 259 15.37 9.15 -0.30
N GLY A 260 14.23 8.87 0.35
CA GLY A 260 13.84 9.46 1.62
C GLY A 260 14.78 9.04 2.75
N VAL A 261 15.10 7.74 2.84
CA VAL A 261 16.06 7.24 3.83
C VAL A 261 17.45 7.83 3.62
N VAL A 262 17.90 7.96 2.37
CA VAL A 262 19.17 8.62 2.04
C VAL A 262 19.16 10.08 2.45
N HIS A 263 18.06 10.79 2.21
CA HIS A 263 17.91 12.20 2.60
C HIS A 263 17.86 12.38 4.12
N ALA A 264 17.20 11.48 4.83
CA ALA A 264 17.14 11.52 6.29
C ALA A 264 18.50 11.20 6.95
N LEU A 265 19.33 10.35 6.32
CA LEU A 265 20.62 9.88 6.80
C LEU A 265 21.73 10.10 5.75
N PRO A 266 22.03 11.36 5.39
CA PRO A 266 22.90 11.68 4.25
C PRO A 266 24.36 11.27 4.45
N ASP A 267 24.84 11.28 5.70
CA ASP A 267 26.25 11.03 6.03
C ASP A 267 26.59 9.53 6.11
N LEU A 268 25.60 8.66 6.03
CA LEU A 268 25.78 7.21 6.12
C LEU A 268 25.76 6.55 4.73
N THR A 269 26.67 5.63 4.51
CA THR A 269 26.64 4.71 3.36
C THR A 269 25.47 3.71 3.51
N PRO A 270 25.02 3.03 2.43
CA PRO A 270 23.98 2.02 2.54
C PRO A 270 24.29 0.93 3.58
N LYS A 271 25.54 0.51 3.71
CA LYS A 271 25.97 -0.48 4.69
C LYS A 271 25.90 0.05 6.11
N GLU A 272 26.33 1.30 6.31
CA GLU A 272 26.25 1.95 7.63
C GLU A 272 24.80 2.19 8.05
N ARG A 273 23.88 2.53 7.14
CA ARG A 273 22.44 2.63 7.42
C ARG A 273 21.86 1.30 7.93
N LEU A 274 22.23 0.17 7.29
CA LEU A 274 21.81 -1.17 7.76
C LEU A 274 22.31 -1.46 9.19
N VAL A 275 23.56 -1.13 9.49
CA VAL A 275 24.13 -1.31 10.83
C VAL A 275 23.45 -0.39 11.84
N ALA A 276 23.23 0.86 11.48
CA ALA A 276 22.64 1.87 12.37
C ALA A 276 21.21 1.51 12.79
N VAL A 277 20.41 0.90 11.90
CA VAL A 277 19.01 0.51 12.20
C VAL A 277 18.86 -0.95 12.67
N GLU A 278 19.96 -1.69 12.82
CA GLU A 278 19.88 -3.08 13.32
C GLU A 278 19.25 -3.18 14.72
N PRO A 279 19.48 -2.24 15.67
CA PRO A 279 18.80 -2.23 16.96
C PRO A 279 17.28 -2.00 16.88
N CYS A 280 16.78 -1.47 15.75
CA CYS A 280 15.34 -1.23 15.53
C CYS A 280 14.56 -2.51 15.16
N ARG A 281 15.20 -3.68 15.08
CA ARG A 281 14.49 -4.94 14.86
C ARG A 281 13.54 -5.28 16.01
N PRO A 282 12.39 -5.87 15.68
CA PRO A 282 11.87 -6.26 14.36
C PRO A 282 11.01 -5.17 13.67
N TRP A 283 11.22 -3.90 13.97
CA TRP A 283 10.35 -2.77 13.57
C TRP A 283 11.00 -1.82 12.55
N ARG A 284 11.96 -2.31 11.73
CA ARG A 284 12.70 -1.46 10.78
C ARG A 284 11.81 -0.81 9.70
N SER A 285 10.66 -1.39 9.35
CA SER A 285 9.68 -0.74 8.47
C SER A 285 9.10 0.54 9.07
N TYR A 286 8.88 0.56 10.38
CA TYR A 286 8.45 1.76 11.10
C TYR A 286 9.58 2.79 11.20
N ALA A 287 10.83 2.33 11.34
CA ALA A 287 11.98 3.23 11.25
C ALA A 287 12.03 3.94 9.88
N VAL A 288 11.74 3.24 8.76
CA VAL A 288 11.62 3.85 7.43
C VAL A 288 10.55 4.94 7.41
N ILE A 289 9.34 4.66 7.94
CA ILE A 289 8.25 5.64 7.97
C ILE A 289 8.61 6.84 8.83
N ASN A 290 9.18 6.63 10.02
CA ASN A 290 9.64 7.71 10.88
C ASN A 290 10.71 8.58 10.21
N LEU A 291 11.67 7.98 9.49
CA LEU A 291 12.67 8.70 8.71
C LEU A 291 12.02 9.52 7.58
N TRP A 292 11.04 8.97 6.86
CA TRP A 292 10.31 9.72 5.83
C TRP A 292 9.53 10.90 6.41
N ASN A 293 8.86 10.71 7.55
CA ASN A 293 8.08 11.77 8.21
C ASN A 293 8.96 12.85 8.86
N SER A 294 10.27 12.60 9.03
CA SER A 294 11.23 13.57 9.57
C SER A 294 11.78 14.56 8.52
N LEU A 295 11.35 14.44 7.26
CA LEU A 295 11.75 15.31 6.16
C LEU A 295 10.74 16.43 5.94
#